data_8fd51e30bdaa8f7b5358ed40907099b6
#
_entry.id   8fd51e30bdaa8f7b5358ed40907099b6
#
_cell.length_a   1.000
_cell.length_b   1.000
_cell.length_c   1.000
_cell.angle_alpha   90.00
_cell.angle_beta   90.00
_cell.angle_gamma   90.00
#
_symmetry.space_group_name_H-M   'P 1'
#
loop_
_entity.id
_entity.type
_entity.pdbx_description
1 polymer ?
#
loop_
_entity_poly.entity_id
_entity_poly.type
_entity_poly.pdbx_seq_one_letter_code
_entity_poly.pdbx_strand_id
1 'polypeptide(L)'
;MIDPYRRRLALLVASCYFMEGLDATIVTTAAPKLRVALHASSTGIGLLIATYLITFAVVIPVGNWLIPRLGERRLFLTAIAIFTASSLLCALCSNLGELVVARTLQGAGAALMVPVGRVVVLARAHKSDIMRLVAYIVWPGLLAYALAPLVGGVIVTFGSWRWLFLPNVPLGVVAFCVGVKVMRPSTHRTSTAPPLDWRGLVLSAVGLAGLVYSAFVAGQLASPWSAVALDLVVSFGVLGLAWRYLSRRSEPFLDVNVFRVRTFAQSLRAIIPFTMVVGAVPLLLPLMFQELFAWSPIKSGIIVVFVFIGNVAAKPATTPLLNRYGYRRVLLGATSAVTLTMGVFALVDASTPLAAVALVAFINGVVRSIGYTGLMTLVYSDVAEADMAHGTTLAATVQQVATGFAASTGVIALRVGATITHTSASPPQGAYRIAFIVLAALGALSVVNALALDPSAGDALRTTGSSRHDASD
;
A
#
# COMPACT_ATOMS: atom_id res chain seq x y z
N MET A 1 10.23 8.19 27.93
CA MET A 1 8.77 7.93 27.72
C MET A 1 8.26 8.90 26.68
N ILE A 2 7.41 8.45 25.73
CA ILE A 2 6.82 9.33 24.70
C ILE A 2 5.91 10.36 25.40
N ASP A 3 6.03 11.62 25.01
CA ASP A 3 5.14 12.70 25.47
C ASP A 3 3.66 12.30 25.34
N PRO A 4 2.84 12.43 26.40
CA PRO A 4 1.42 12.08 26.36
C PRO A 4 0.63 12.74 25.23
N TYR A 5 0.96 13.97 24.86
CA TYR A 5 0.37 14.67 23.73
C TYR A 5 0.66 13.94 22.41
N ARG A 6 1.91 13.59 22.15
CA ARG A 6 2.33 12.87 20.95
C ARG A 6 1.73 11.47 20.88
N ARG A 7 1.61 10.77 22.02
CA ARG A 7 0.93 9.49 22.08
C ARG A 7 -0.54 9.59 21.67
N ARG A 8 -1.25 10.63 22.13
CA ARG A 8 -2.66 10.88 21.72
C ARG A 8 -2.77 11.17 20.22
N LEU A 9 -1.87 11.99 19.67
CA LEU A 9 -1.81 12.25 18.24
C LEU A 9 -1.52 10.97 17.43
N ALA A 10 -0.57 10.17 17.87
CA ALA A 10 -0.23 8.91 17.21
C ALA A 10 -1.41 7.92 17.22
N LEU A 11 -2.16 7.82 18.33
CA LEU A 11 -3.36 6.97 18.42
C LEU A 11 -4.50 7.49 17.53
N LEU A 12 -4.69 8.81 17.44
CA LEU A 12 -5.66 9.40 16.51
C LEU A 12 -5.30 9.06 15.05
N VAL A 13 -4.06 9.25 14.65
CA VAL A 13 -3.61 8.93 13.30
C VAL A 13 -3.65 7.42 13.05
N ALA A 14 -3.33 6.61 14.04
CA ALA A 14 -3.44 5.17 14.00
C ALA A 14 -4.87 4.68 13.73
N SER A 15 -5.88 5.32 14.35
CA SER A 15 -7.29 4.99 14.06
C SER A 15 -7.67 5.34 12.63
N CYS A 16 -7.13 6.44 12.08
CA CYS A 16 -7.32 6.80 10.68
C CYS A 16 -6.68 5.79 9.73
N TYR A 17 -5.48 5.31 10.03
CA TYR A 17 -4.82 4.23 9.27
C TYR A 17 -5.60 2.93 9.33
N PHE A 18 -6.18 2.63 10.50
CA PHE A 18 -7.05 1.44 10.64
C PHE A 18 -8.28 1.56 9.74
N MET A 19 -8.96 2.71 9.76
CA MET A 19 -10.15 2.96 8.92
C MET A 19 -9.81 2.85 7.43
N GLU A 20 -8.72 3.48 7.00
CA GLU A 20 -8.25 3.43 5.60
C GLU A 20 -7.91 2.00 5.18
N GLY A 21 -7.09 1.29 5.97
CA GLY A 21 -6.67 -0.08 5.67
C GLY A 21 -7.84 -1.08 5.61
N LEU A 22 -8.80 -0.93 6.52
CA LEU A 22 -10.03 -1.73 6.51
C LEU A 22 -10.86 -1.44 5.24
N ASP A 23 -11.08 -0.15 4.94
CA ASP A 23 -11.91 0.30 3.83
C ASP A 23 -11.31 -0.07 2.46
N ALA A 24 -9.99 0.06 2.30
CA ALA A 24 -9.29 -0.28 1.07
C ALA A 24 -9.44 -1.77 0.70
N THR A 25 -9.61 -2.65 1.69
CA THR A 25 -9.57 -4.10 1.48
C THR A 25 -10.95 -4.75 1.58
N ILE A 26 -11.85 -4.23 2.42
CA ILE A 26 -13.12 -4.88 2.74
C ILE A 26 -14.05 -4.99 1.51
N VAL A 27 -13.99 -4.01 0.60
CA VAL A 27 -14.81 -3.97 -0.62
C VAL A 27 -14.45 -5.09 -1.59
N THR A 28 -13.18 -5.48 -1.66
CA THR A 28 -12.73 -6.58 -2.53
C THR A 28 -13.33 -7.91 -2.10
N THR A 29 -13.45 -8.15 -0.79
CA THR A 29 -14.07 -9.35 -0.24
C THR A 29 -15.56 -9.41 -0.52
N ALA A 30 -16.22 -8.25 -0.56
CA ALA A 30 -17.66 -8.11 -0.79
C ALA A 30 -18.05 -8.01 -2.28
N ALA A 31 -17.08 -7.98 -3.19
CA ALA A 31 -17.28 -7.77 -4.62
C ALA A 31 -18.39 -8.66 -5.24
N PRO A 32 -18.50 -9.98 -4.95
CA PRO A 32 -19.56 -10.81 -5.49
C PRO A 32 -20.97 -10.35 -5.05
N LYS A 33 -21.14 -9.98 -3.77
CA LYS A 33 -22.42 -9.52 -3.23
C LYS A 33 -22.80 -8.14 -3.75
N LEU A 34 -21.83 -7.22 -3.86
CA LEU A 34 -22.02 -5.92 -4.48
C LEU A 34 -22.47 -6.05 -5.94
N ARG A 35 -21.88 -6.98 -6.70
CA ARG A 35 -22.26 -7.25 -8.08
C ARG A 35 -23.74 -7.61 -8.21
N VAL A 36 -24.22 -8.51 -7.36
CA VAL A 36 -25.62 -8.93 -7.35
C VAL A 36 -26.55 -7.79 -6.88
N ALA A 37 -26.18 -7.14 -5.77
CA ALA A 37 -27.03 -6.12 -5.17
C ALA A 37 -27.18 -4.84 -6.01
N LEU A 38 -26.16 -4.50 -6.81
CA LEU A 38 -26.17 -3.31 -7.68
C LEU A 38 -26.46 -3.65 -9.14
N HIS A 39 -26.81 -4.91 -9.45
CA HIS A 39 -27.00 -5.41 -10.83
C HIS A 39 -25.83 -5.01 -11.75
N ALA A 40 -24.60 -5.04 -11.23
CA ALA A 40 -23.42 -4.56 -11.89
C ALA A 40 -22.66 -5.68 -12.59
N SER A 41 -21.91 -5.34 -13.66
CA SER A 41 -20.95 -6.25 -14.26
C SER A 41 -19.72 -6.42 -13.37
N SER A 42 -18.95 -7.49 -13.58
CA SER A 42 -17.65 -7.67 -12.91
C SER A 42 -16.71 -6.48 -13.20
N THR A 43 -16.76 -5.94 -14.42
CA THR A 43 -16.03 -4.74 -14.83
C THR A 43 -16.45 -3.50 -14.02
N GLY A 44 -17.74 -3.34 -13.77
CA GLY A 44 -18.27 -2.22 -12.97
C GLY A 44 -17.80 -2.26 -11.53
N ILE A 45 -17.81 -3.44 -10.91
CA ILE A 45 -17.26 -3.59 -9.53
C ILE A 45 -15.76 -3.36 -9.48
N GLY A 46 -15.03 -3.81 -10.48
CA GLY A 46 -13.62 -3.52 -10.54
C GLY A 46 -13.33 -2.04 -10.74
N LEU A 47 -14.12 -1.33 -11.56
CA LEU A 47 -14.02 0.13 -11.69
C LEU A 47 -14.26 0.81 -10.34
N LEU A 48 -15.23 0.34 -9.55
CA LEU A 48 -15.49 0.84 -8.19
C LEU A 48 -14.26 0.75 -7.28
N ILE A 49 -13.56 -0.39 -7.32
CA ILE A 49 -12.34 -0.61 -6.53
C ILE A 49 -11.19 0.24 -7.08
N ALA A 50 -11.01 0.23 -8.41
CA ALA A 50 -9.94 0.97 -9.07
C ALA A 50 -10.08 2.49 -8.86
N THR A 51 -11.28 3.03 -8.91
CA THR A 51 -11.53 4.47 -8.74
C THR A 51 -11.03 4.99 -7.39
N TYR A 52 -11.24 4.25 -6.30
CA TYR A 52 -10.70 4.60 -4.98
C TYR A 52 -9.17 4.66 -5.01
N LEU A 53 -8.52 3.63 -5.55
CA LEU A 53 -7.05 3.53 -5.60
C LEU A 53 -6.44 4.58 -6.52
N ILE A 54 -7.06 4.86 -7.67
CA ILE A 54 -6.66 5.91 -8.60
C ILE A 54 -6.72 7.27 -7.90
N THR A 55 -7.87 7.58 -7.30
CA THR A 55 -8.04 8.87 -6.61
C THR A 55 -7.07 9.02 -5.46
N PHE A 56 -6.84 7.95 -4.70
CA PHE A 56 -5.86 7.93 -3.63
C PHE A 56 -4.46 8.28 -4.18
N ALA A 57 -3.99 7.60 -5.23
CA ALA A 57 -2.68 7.83 -5.81
C ALA A 57 -2.50 9.25 -6.39
N VAL A 58 -3.55 9.78 -7.03
CA VAL A 58 -3.57 11.11 -7.66
C VAL A 58 -3.58 12.24 -6.63
N VAL A 59 -4.30 12.08 -5.54
CA VAL A 59 -4.51 13.15 -4.54
C VAL A 59 -3.39 13.22 -3.50
N ILE A 60 -2.63 12.14 -3.27
CA ILE A 60 -1.48 12.16 -2.34
C ILE A 60 -0.55 13.38 -2.59
N PRO A 61 -0.07 13.64 -3.82
CA PRO A 61 0.82 14.76 -4.06
C PRO A 61 0.19 16.14 -3.79
N VAL A 62 -1.14 16.26 -3.94
CA VAL A 62 -1.87 17.50 -3.65
C VAL A 62 -1.79 17.87 -2.17
N GLY A 63 -1.66 16.88 -1.30
CA GLY A 63 -1.51 17.06 0.15
C GLY A 63 -0.32 17.96 0.50
N ASN A 64 0.83 17.77 -0.13
CA ASN A 64 2.03 18.59 0.10
C ASN A 64 1.84 20.04 -0.32
N TRP A 65 1.09 20.30 -1.39
CA TRP A 65 0.74 21.64 -1.83
C TRP A 65 -0.28 22.32 -0.91
N LEU A 66 -1.18 21.54 -0.30
CA LEU A 66 -2.21 22.04 0.61
C LEU A 66 -1.70 22.32 2.03
N ILE A 67 -0.71 21.55 2.53
CA ILE A 67 -0.18 21.69 3.90
C ILE A 67 0.29 23.13 4.20
N PRO A 68 1.15 23.78 3.37
CA PRO A 68 1.61 25.13 3.64
C PRO A 68 0.49 26.18 3.62
N ARG A 69 -0.59 25.93 2.87
CA ARG A 69 -1.73 26.86 2.69
C ARG A 69 -2.78 26.76 3.78
N LEU A 70 -3.25 25.55 4.06
CA LEU A 70 -4.34 25.30 5.01
C LEU A 70 -3.82 25.04 6.42
N GLY A 71 -2.56 24.63 6.54
CA GLY A 71 -1.97 24.10 7.77
C GLY A 71 -2.39 22.64 8.01
N GLU A 72 -1.52 21.89 8.66
CA GLU A 72 -1.65 20.45 8.91
C GLU A 72 -2.97 20.10 9.62
N ARG A 73 -3.33 20.87 10.67
CA ARG A 73 -4.54 20.62 11.46
C ARG A 73 -5.82 20.72 10.62
N ARG A 74 -5.98 21.83 9.88
CA ARG A 74 -7.19 22.02 9.06
C ARG A 74 -7.29 21.00 7.98
N LEU A 75 -6.19 20.74 7.28
CA LEU A 75 -6.15 19.77 6.20
C LEU A 75 -6.48 18.35 6.70
N PHE A 76 -5.90 17.93 7.83
CA PHE A 76 -6.17 16.62 8.41
C PHE A 76 -7.63 16.45 8.85
N LEU A 77 -8.19 17.45 9.53
CA LEU A 77 -9.59 17.41 9.96
C LEU A 77 -10.55 17.43 8.75
N THR A 78 -10.26 18.22 7.73
CA THR A 78 -11.04 18.22 6.47
C THR A 78 -10.98 16.86 5.79
N ALA A 79 -9.79 16.23 5.76
CA ALA A 79 -9.62 14.89 5.19
C ALA A 79 -10.48 13.84 5.92
N ILE A 80 -10.47 13.85 7.27
CA ILE A 80 -11.34 12.96 8.08
C ILE A 80 -12.81 13.24 7.77
N ALA A 81 -13.21 14.50 7.70
CA ALA A 81 -14.61 14.88 7.42
C ALA A 81 -15.04 14.39 6.02
N ILE A 82 -14.22 14.58 4.99
CA ILE A 82 -14.49 14.10 3.63
C ILE A 82 -14.60 12.57 3.65
N PHE A 83 -13.63 11.85 4.25
CA PHE A 83 -13.65 10.38 4.31
C PHE A 83 -14.89 9.86 5.04
N THR A 84 -15.27 10.47 6.16
CA THR A 84 -16.42 10.06 6.96
C THR A 84 -17.74 10.33 6.23
N ALA A 85 -17.88 11.53 5.66
CA ALA A 85 -19.08 11.91 4.91
C ALA A 85 -19.26 11.04 3.66
N SER A 86 -18.19 10.79 2.91
CA SER A 86 -18.23 9.90 1.73
C SER A 86 -18.47 8.44 2.10
N SER A 87 -18.01 7.96 3.26
CA SER A 87 -18.37 6.64 3.77
C SER A 87 -19.86 6.51 4.03
N LEU A 88 -20.48 7.55 4.61
CA LEU A 88 -21.93 7.62 4.78
C LEU A 88 -22.64 7.65 3.42
N LEU A 89 -22.16 8.47 2.47
CA LEU A 89 -22.70 8.50 1.11
C LEU A 89 -22.63 7.12 0.45
N CYS A 90 -21.49 6.41 0.54
CA CYS A 90 -21.36 5.04 0.04
C CYS A 90 -22.43 4.09 0.60
N ALA A 91 -22.74 4.20 1.89
CA ALA A 91 -23.78 3.40 2.53
C ALA A 91 -25.19 3.74 2.05
N LEU A 92 -25.44 4.98 1.60
CA LEU A 92 -26.74 5.47 1.14
C LEU A 92 -26.97 5.31 -0.36
N CYS A 93 -25.92 4.97 -1.15
CA CYS A 93 -26.03 4.81 -2.59
C CYS A 93 -27.03 3.71 -3.00
N SER A 94 -27.73 3.96 -4.10
CA SER A 94 -28.72 3.06 -4.67
C SER A 94 -28.24 2.35 -5.92
N ASN A 95 -27.26 2.91 -6.63
CA ASN A 95 -26.71 2.38 -7.86
C ASN A 95 -25.18 2.48 -7.93
N LEU A 96 -24.58 1.79 -8.90
CA LEU A 96 -23.14 1.73 -9.08
C LEU A 96 -22.52 3.11 -9.37
N GLY A 97 -23.18 3.96 -10.16
CA GLY A 97 -22.67 5.27 -10.54
C GLY A 97 -22.52 6.20 -9.34
N GLU A 98 -23.54 6.26 -8.49
CA GLU A 98 -23.47 7.00 -7.21
C GLU A 98 -22.34 6.49 -6.32
N LEU A 99 -22.22 5.15 -6.22
CA LEU A 99 -21.20 4.53 -5.40
C LEU A 99 -19.77 4.82 -5.92
N VAL A 100 -19.55 4.85 -7.24
CA VAL A 100 -18.27 5.24 -7.87
C VAL A 100 -17.92 6.69 -7.51
N VAL A 101 -18.87 7.63 -7.59
CA VAL A 101 -18.64 9.03 -7.20
C VAL A 101 -18.33 9.15 -5.71
N ALA A 102 -19.09 8.47 -4.85
CA ALA A 102 -18.83 8.47 -3.41
C ALA A 102 -17.45 7.86 -3.07
N ARG A 103 -17.04 6.79 -3.76
CA ARG A 103 -15.71 6.18 -3.63
C ARG A 103 -14.57 7.08 -4.12
N THR A 104 -14.80 7.90 -5.14
CA THR A 104 -13.85 8.92 -5.58
C THR A 104 -13.59 9.93 -4.45
N LEU A 105 -14.66 10.46 -3.86
CA LEU A 105 -14.55 11.40 -2.73
C LEU A 105 -13.88 10.75 -1.51
N GLN A 106 -14.22 9.50 -1.22
CA GLN A 106 -13.63 8.74 -0.12
C GLN A 106 -12.13 8.50 -0.33
N GLY A 107 -11.72 8.15 -1.56
CA GLY A 107 -10.31 8.02 -1.93
C GLY A 107 -9.53 9.33 -1.77
N ALA A 108 -10.13 10.47 -2.11
CA ALA A 108 -9.53 11.78 -1.91
C ALA A 108 -9.35 12.10 -0.41
N GLY A 109 -10.35 11.81 0.42
CA GLY A 109 -10.25 11.94 1.88
C GLY A 109 -9.13 11.08 2.47
N ALA A 110 -9.06 9.81 2.09
CA ALA A 110 -8.05 8.87 2.53
C ALA A 110 -6.63 9.31 2.13
N ALA A 111 -6.46 9.76 0.88
CA ALA A 111 -5.19 10.22 0.32
C ALA A 111 -4.59 11.42 1.08
N LEU A 112 -5.43 12.28 1.64
CA LEU A 112 -4.99 13.40 2.45
C LEU A 112 -4.84 12.99 3.93
N MET A 113 -5.72 12.14 4.44
CA MET A 113 -5.76 11.76 5.85
C MET A 113 -4.49 11.02 6.30
N VAL A 114 -4.05 10.03 5.54
CA VAL A 114 -2.94 9.14 5.91
C VAL A 114 -1.58 9.86 5.87
N PRO A 115 -1.13 10.49 4.75
CA PRO A 115 0.16 11.18 4.71
C PRO A 115 0.21 12.42 5.62
N VAL A 116 -0.85 13.24 5.64
CA VAL A 116 -0.90 14.43 6.50
C VAL A 116 -0.88 14.03 7.97
N GLY A 117 -1.59 12.98 8.36
CA GLY A 117 -1.53 12.43 9.71
C GLY A 117 -0.11 12.02 10.12
N ARG A 118 0.65 11.40 9.22
CA ARG A 118 2.07 11.06 9.46
C ARG A 118 2.90 12.32 9.70
N VAL A 119 2.73 13.34 8.87
CA VAL A 119 3.42 14.63 9.03
C VAL A 119 3.08 15.24 10.39
N VAL A 120 1.81 15.28 10.78
CA VAL A 120 1.35 15.82 12.09
C VAL A 120 2.02 15.13 13.28
N VAL A 121 2.17 13.80 13.24
CA VAL A 121 2.77 13.04 14.35
C VAL A 121 4.29 13.19 14.39
N LEU A 122 4.94 13.18 13.23
CA LEU A 122 6.40 13.20 13.13
C LEU A 122 6.97 14.61 13.14
N ALA A 123 6.19 15.64 12.83
CA ALA A 123 6.61 17.03 12.96
C ALA A 123 7.08 17.30 14.40
N ARG A 124 8.32 17.80 14.53
CA ARG A 124 8.97 18.10 15.82
C ARG A 124 9.19 16.87 16.74
N ALA A 125 9.15 15.64 16.21
CA ALA A 125 9.50 14.46 16.98
C ALA A 125 11.03 14.38 17.16
N HIS A 126 11.50 14.03 18.39
CA HIS A 126 12.91 13.72 18.58
C HIS A 126 13.27 12.48 17.75
N LYS A 127 14.47 12.46 17.17
CA LYS A 127 14.94 11.32 16.35
C LYS A 127 14.78 9.97 17.05
N SER A 128 15.00 9.94 18.37
CA SER A 128 14.84 8.75 19.22
C SER A 128 13.41 8.21 19.30
N ASP A 129 12.39 9.07 19.11
CA ASP A 129 10.98 8.70 19.26
C ASP A 129 10.31 8.35 17.93
N ILE A 130 10.91 8.75 16.80
CA ILE A 130 10.33 8.57 15.45
C ILE A 130 9.96 7.11 15.22
N MET A 131 10.89 6.17 15.52
CA MET A 131 10.65 4.74 15.27
C MET A 131 9.45 4.22 16.08
N ARG A 132 9.30 4.64 17.33
CA ARG A 132 8.19 4.25 18.20
C ARG A 132 6.87 4.86 17.71
N LEU A 133 6.87 6.14 17.33
CA LEU A 133 5.69 6.83 16.82
C LEU A 133 5.21 6.22 15.50
N VAL A 134 6.13 5.92 14.58
CA VAL A 134 5.82 5.20 13.34
C VAL A 134 5.23 3.82 13.63
N ALA A 135 5.76 3.10 14.60
CA ALA A 135 5.19 1.82 15.01
C ALA A 135 3.74 1.97 15.49
N TYR A 136 3.43 2.95 16.36
CA TYR A 136 2.06 3.20 16.81
C TYR A 136 1.08 3.48 15.67
N ILE A 137 1.53 4.18 14.62
CA ILE A 137 0.69 4.53 13.47
C ILE A 137 0.47 3.32 12.55
N VAL A 138 1.54 2.58 12.24
CA VAL A 138 1.51 1.54 11.21
C VAL A 138 0.82 0.26 11.70
N TRP A 139 0.97 -0.10 12.97
CA TRP A 139 0.42 -1.34 13.53
C TRP A 139 -1.10 -1.50 13.35
N PRO A 140 -1.92 -0.48 13.70
CA PRO A 140 -3.36 -0.60 13.49
C PRO A 140 -3.76 -0.73 12.02
N GLY A 141 -3.06 -0.04 11.12
CA GLY A 141 -3.27 -0.21 9.67
C GLY A 141 -3.01 -1.64 9.21
N LEU A 142 -1.90 -2.25 9.65
CA LEU A 142 -1.60 -3.65 9.31
C LEU A 142 -2.65 -4.62 9.87
N LEU A 143 -3.13 -4.35 11.09
CA LEU A 143 -4.20 -5.14 11.69
C LEU A 143 -5.52 -5.01 10.89
N ALA A 144 -5.81 -3.82 10.39
CA ALA A 144 -6.98 -3.58 9.54
C ALA A 144 -6.95 -4.42 8.27
N TYR A 145 -5.83 -4.46 7.56
CA TYR A 145 -5.66 -5.30 6.38
C TYR A 145 -5.83 -6.80 6.69
N ALA A 146 -5.40 -7.25 7.87
CA ALA A 146 -5.57 -8.63 8.32
C ALA A 146 -7.03 -8.96 8.66
N LEU A 147 -7.75 -8.04 9.28
CA LEU A 147 -9.12 -8.23 9.71
C LEU A 147 -10.15 -7.99 8.59
N ALA A 148 -9.82 -7.21 7.57
CA ALA A 148 -10.77 -6.82 6.53
C ALA A 148 -11.45 -8.02 5.82
N PRO A 149 -10.76 -9.11 5.43
CA PRO A 149 -11.42 -10.25 4.83
C PRO A 149 -12.41 -10.95 5.79
N LEU A 150 -12.04 -11.04 7.07
CA LEU A 150 -12.90 -11.64 8.09
C LEU A 150 -14.13 -10.79 8.36
N VAL A 151 -13.93 -9.49 8.61
CA VAL A 151 -15.03 -8.53 8.87
C VAL A 151 -15.93 -8.43 7.65
N GLY A 152 -15.34 -8.31 6.45
CA GLY A 152 -16.07 -8.29 5.20
C GLY A 152 -16.88 -9.55 4.96
N GLY A 153 -16.29 -10.73 5.21
CA GLY A 153 -16.96 -12.02 5.11
C GLY A 153 -18.17 -12.14 6.05
N VAL A 154 -18.03 -11.74 7.31
CA VAL A 154 -19.14 -11.71 8.29
C VAL A 154 -20.25 -10.76 7.84
N ILE A 155 -19.90 -9.52 7.47
CA ILE A 155 -20.87 -8.52 7.01
C ILE A 155 -21.63 -9.03 5.77
N VAL A 156 -20.92 -9.62 4.83
CA VAL A 156 -21.51 -10.10 3.57
C VAL A 156 -22.42 -11.32 3.83
N THR A 157 -22.09 -12.15 4.80
CA THR A 157 -22.89 -13.35 5.11
C THR A 157 -24.17 -13.01 5.85
N PHE A 158 -24.10 -12.14 6.86
CA PHE A 158 -25.22 -11.91 7.80
C PHE A 158 -25.92 -10.56 7.61
N GLY A 159 -25.37 -9.63 6.81
CA GLY A 159 -25.85 -8.27 6.68
C GLY A 159 -25.98 -7.76 5.25
N SER A 160 -26.35 -6.49 5.14
CA SER A 160 -26.32 -5.73 3.88
C SER A 160 -24.89 -5.28 3.55
N TRP A 161 -24.55 -5.20 2.27
CA TRP A 161 -23.29 -4.63 1.80
C TRP A 161 -23.05 -3.19 2.28
N ARG A 162 -24.11 -2.46 2.62
CA ARG A 162 -24.03 -1.09 3.18
C ARG A 162 -23.26 -1.02 4.48
N TRP A 163 -23.27 -2.09 5.27
CA TRP A 163 -22.49 -2.21 6.50
C TRP A 163 -20.97 -2.29 6.29
N LEU A 164 -20.48 -2.43 5.04
CA LEU A 164 -19.07 -2.32 4.74
C LEU A 164 -18.52 -0.90 4.99
N PHE A 165 -19.37 0.12 4.79
CA PHE A 165 -19.00 1.53 4.89
C PHE A 165 -19.41 2.17 6.21
N LEU A 166 -20.51 1.69 6.82
CA LEU A 166 -21.08 2.29 8.05
C LEU A 166 -20.13 2.30 9.25
N PRO A 167 -19.25 1.31 9.52
CA PRO A 167 -18.32 1.37 10.65
C PRO A 167 -17.36 2.57 10.60
N ASN A 168 -17.02 3.04 9.39
CA ASN A 168 -16.18 4.23 9.22
C ASN A 168 -16.85 5.51 9.71
N VAL A 169 -18.17 5.57 9.77
CA VAL A 169 -18.90 6.77 10.18
C VAL A 169 -18.70 7.09 11.66
N PRO A 170 -19.05 6.21 12.62
CA PRO A 170 -18.82 6.49 14.04
C PRO A 170 -17.33 6.64 14.37
N LEU A 171 -16.46 5.82 13.76
CA LEU A 171 -15.02 5.94 13.97
C LEU A 171 -14.49 7.29 13.48
N GLY A 172 -14.92 7.75 12.30
CA GLY A 172 -14.52 9.02 11.72
C GLY A 172 -15.05 10.21 12.52
N VAL A 173 -16.30 10.16 13.01
CA VAL A 173 -16.86 11.20 13.89
C VAL A 173 -16.05 11.30 15.19
N VAL A 174 -15.74 10.15 15.82
CA VAL A 174 -14.88 10.13 17.02
C VAL A 174 -13.50 10.67 16.72
N ALA A 175 -12.87 10.24 15.62
CA ALA A 175 -11.55 10.72 15.20
C ALA A 175 -11.57 12.24 14.94
N PHE A 176 -12.60 12.76 14.29
CA PHE A 176 -12.77 14.20 14.05
C PHE A 176 -12.90 14.97 15.38
N CYS A 177 -13.79 14.56 16.28
CA CYS A 177 -13.99 15.20 17.58
C CYS A 177 -12.70 15.16 18.44
N VAL A 178 -11.99 14.03 18.48
CA VAL A 178 -10.70 13.91 19.16
C VAL A 178 -9.66 14.81 18.50
N GLY A 179 -9.63 14.85 17.17
CA GLY A 179 -8.73 15.70 16.41
C GLY A 179 -8.94 17.19 16.70
N VAL A 180 -10.19 17.66 16.76
CA VAL A 180 -10.52 19.05 17.13
C VAL A 180 -9.98 19.40 18.49
N LYS A 181 -10.12 18.50 19.50
CA LYS A 181 -9.69 18.72 20.89
C LYS A 181 -8.18 18.58 21.11
N VAL A 182 -7.54 17.62 20.43
CA VAL A 182 -6.13 17.28 20.69
C VAL A 182 -5.19 18.11 19.83
N MET A 183 -5.53 18.36 18.54
CA MET A 183 -4.62 19.08 17.65
C MET A 183 -4.56 20.57 17.94
N ARG A 184 -3.35 21.07 18.17
CA ARG A 184 -3.10 22.51 18.34
C ARG A 184 -3.22 23.25 17.01
N PRO A 185 -3.63 24.53 17.00
CA PRO A 185 -3.61 25.33 15.78
C PRO A 185 -2.21 25.37 15.15
N SER A 186 -2.14 25.25 13.84
CA SER A 186 -0.87 25.39 13.11
C SER A 186 -0.45 26.86 13.11
N THR A 187 0.79 27.13 13.54
CA THR A 187 1.37 28.49 13.59
C THR A 187 2.04 28.87 12.26
N HIS A 188 2.28 27.94 11.38
CA HIS A 188 2.97 28.18 10.09
C HIS A 188 1.98 28.16 8.93
N ARG A 189 1.50 29.34 8.55
CA ARG A 189 0.87 29.59 7.25
C ARG A 189 1.84 30.45 6.46
N THR A 190 2.49 29.90 5.43
CA THR A 190 3.27 30.69 4.50
C THR A 190 2.35 31.27 3.43
N SER A 191 2.23 32.58 3.41
CA SER A 191 1.48 33.31 2.35
C SER A 191 2.13 33.23 0.97
N THR A 192 3.33 32.71 0.87
CA THR A 192 4.18 32.67 -0.33
C THR A 192 4.27 31.30 -0.99
N ALA A 193 3.33 30.40 -0.74
CA ALA A 193 3.34 29.07 -1.37
C ALA A 193 3.12 29.18 -2.89
N PRO A 194 3.94 28.51 -3.74
CA PRO A 194 3.88 28.62 -5.20
C PRO A 194 2.51 28.18 -5.75
N PRO A 195 2.05 28.71 -6.91
CA PRO A 195 0.78 28.33 -7.52
C PRO A 195 0.78 26.83 -7.83
N LEU A 196 -0.42 26.22 -7.86
CA LEU A 196 -0.56 24.81 -8.21
C LEU A 196 -0.11 24.58 -9.65
N ASP A 197 0.81 23.66 -9.84
CA ASP A 197 1.18 23.17 -11.15
C ASP A 197 0.10 22.19 -11.67
N TRP A 198 -1.02 22.76 -12.13
CA TRP A 198 -2.17 21.97 -12.59
C TRP A 198 -1.85 21.09 -13.80
N ARG A 199 -0.90 21.52 -14.67
CA ARG A 199 -0.50 20.71 -15.84
C ARG A 199 0.28 19.48 -15.42
N GLY A 200 1.25 19.63 -14.53
CA GLY A 200 1.99 18.51 -13.97
C GLY A 200 1.06 17.55 -13.19
N LEU A 201 0.11 18.09 -12.42
CA LEU A 201 -0.88 17.30 -11.70
C LEU A 201 -1.76 16.49 -12.65
N VAL A 202 -2.34 17.11 -13.69
CA VAL A 202 -3.23 16.43 -14.65
C VAL A 202 -2.48 15.35 -15.43
N LEU A 203 -1.26 15.65 -15.95
CA LEU A 203 -0.46 14.66 -16.65
C LEU A 203 -0.13 13.45 -15.75
N SER A 204 0.30 13.70 -14.52
CA SER A 204 0.59 12.63 -13.57
C SER A 204 -0.66 11.84 -13.21
N ALA A 205 -1.78 12.52 -12.97
CA ALA A 205 -3.07 11.92 -12.65
C ALA A 205 -3.57 11.00 -13.76
N VAL A 206 -3.58 11.47 -15.01
CA VAL A 206 -4.02 10.69 -16.16
C VAL A 206 -3.12 9.47 -16.38
N GLY A 207 -1.80 9.66 -16.30
CA GLY A 207 -0.86 8.56 -16.47
C GLY A 207 -0.96 7.51 -15.36
N LEU A 208 -1.09 7.92 -14.09
CA LEU A 208 -1.28 7.00 -12.96
C LEU A 208 -2.64 6.31 -13.02
N ALA A 209 -3.69 7.05 -13.37
CA ALA A 209 -5.04 6.48 -13.55
C ALA A 209 -5.05 5.41 -14.66
N GLY A 210 -4.42 5.70 -15.79
CA GLY A 210 -4.27 4.74 -16.86
C GLY A 210 -3.51 3.49 -16.44
N LEU A 211 -2.40 3.62 -15.70
CA LEU A 211 -1.67 2.46 -15.17
C LEU A 211 -2.54 1.58 -14.26
N VAL A 212 -3.25 2.17 -13.31
CA VAL A 212 -4.12 1.40 -12.40
C VAL A 212 -5.27 0.75 -13.18
N TYR A 213 -5.84 1.46 -14.15
CA TYR A 213 -6.87 0.93 -15.03
C TYR A 213 -6.35 -0.23 -15.89
N SER A 214 -5.14 -0.09 -16.47
CA SER A 214 -4.48 -1.18 -17.23
C SER A 214 -4.33 -2.46 -16.40
N ALA A 215 -3.89 -2.31 -15.13
CA ALA A 215 -3.76 -3.45 -14.23
C ALA A 215 -5.10 -4.14 -13.96
N PHE A 216 -6.16 -3.34 -13.81
CA PHE A 216 -7.51 -3.85 -13.63
C PHE A 216 -8.01 -4.61 -14.87
N VAL A 217 -7.87 -4.00 -16.06
CA VAL A 217 -8.27 -4.63 -17.34
C VAL A 217 -7.46 -5.89 -17.63
N ALA A 218 -6.17 -5.89 -17.31
CA ALA A 218 -5.30 -7.05 -17.45
C ALA A 218 -5.75 -8.25 -16.61
N GLY A 219 -6.39 -8.02 -15.46
CA GLY A 219 -6.99 -9.08 -14.65
C GLY A 219 -8.28 -9.68 -15.22
N GLN A 220 -8.92 -9.06 -16.21
CA GLN A 220 -10.16 -9.56 -16.79
C GLN A 220 -9.90 -10.59 -17.90
N LEU A 221 -10.43 -11.80 -17.74
CA LEU A 221 -10.24 -12.90 -18.73
C LEU A 221 -10.75 -12.54 -20.13
N ALA A 222 -11.81 -11.75 -20.23
CA ALA A 222 -12.43 -11.36 -21.50
C ALA A 222 -11.68 -10.25 -22.26
N SER A 223 -10.74 -9.55 -21.61
CA SER A 223 -10.04 -8.43 -22.23
C SER A 223 -8.89 -8.92 -23.12
N PRO A 224 -8.78 -8.46 -24.38
CA PRO A 224 -7.67 -8.84 -25.24
C PRO A 224 -6.35 -8.22 -24.73
N TRP A 225 -5.27 -8.98 -24.80
CA TRP A 225 -3.93 -8.50 -24.38
C TRP A 225 -3.45 -7.27 -25.18
N SER A 226 -3.93 -7.12 -26.43
CA SER A 226 -3.65 -5.94 -27.26
C SER A 226 -4.21 -4.65 -26.66
N ALA A 227 -5.41 -4.68 -26.08
CA ALA A 227 -6.00 -3.53 -25.40
C ALA A 227 -5.20 -3.15 -24.15
N VAL A 228 -4.81 -4.15 -23.36
CA VAL A 228 -3.94 -3.94 -22.18
C VAL A 228 -2.60 -3.32 -22.59
N ALA A 229 -1.98 -3.85 -23.64
CA ALA A 229 -0.70 -3.32 -24.14
C ALA A 229 -0.82 -1.88 -24.63
N LEU A 230 -1.88 -1.56 -25.38
CA LEU A 230 -2.14 -0.20 -25.86
C LEU A 230 -2.30 0.78 -24.68
N ASP A 231 -3.11 0.39 -23.70
CA ASP A 231 -3.39 1.21 -22.52
C ASP A 231 -2.12 1.45 -21.67
N LEU A 232 -1.26 0.42 -21.52
CA LEU A 232 0.05 0.56 -20.89
C LEU A 232 0.97 1.52 -21.66
N VAL A 233 1.04 1.39 -23.00
CA VAL A 233 1.87 2.27 -23.84
C VAL A 233 1.41 3.72 -23.71
N VAL A 234 0.09 3.98 -23.77
CA VAL A 234 -0.47 5.31 -23.58
C VAL A 234 -0.15 5.85 -22.18
N SER A 235 -0.38 5.05 -21.15
CA SER A 235 -0.12 5.44 -19.75
C SER A 235 1.35 5.77 -19.50
N PHE A 236 2.29 4.93 -19.96
CA PHE A 236 3.71 5.21 -19.86
C PHE A 236 4.13 6.40 -20.73
N GLY A 237 3.51 6.59 -21.89
CA GLY A 237 3.72 7.77 -22.73
C GLY A 237 3.32 9.06 -22.01
N VAL A 238 2.14 9.08 -21.38
CA VAL A 238 1.67 10.24 -20.59
C VAL A 238 2.56 10.47 -19.37
N LEU A 239 2.97 9.41 -18.66
CA LEU A 239 3.92 9.55 -17.55
C LEU A 239 5.30 10.01 -17.99
N GLY A 240 5.77 9.61 -19.17
CA GLY A 240 6.99 10.12 -19.79
C GLY A 240 6.90 11.63 -20.11
N LEU A 241 5.74 12.06 -20.61
CA LEU A 241 5.46 13.49 -20.81
C LEU A 241 5.39 14.25 -19.48
N ALA A 242 4.73 13.68 -18.46
CA ALA A 242 4.70 14.25 -17.11
C ALA A 242 6.11 14.38 -16.54
N TRP A 243 6.93 13.33 -16.64
CA TRP A 243 8.33 13.34 -16.21
C TRP A 243 9.13 14.43 -16.91
N ARG A 244 9.05 14.51 -18.24
CA ARG A 244 9.76 15.53 -19.04
C ARG A 244 9.32 16.94 -18.67
N TYR A 245 8.03 17.14 -18.43
CA TYR A 245 7.49 18.43 -18.01
C TYR A 245 7.97 18.81 -16.60
N LEU A 246 7.79 17.93 -15.62
CA LEU A 246 8.16 18.16 -14.21
C LEU A 246 9.67 18.37 -14.03
N SER A 247 10.51 17.61 -14.75
CA SER A 247 11.98 17.70 -14.65
C SER A 247 12.56 19.03 -15.21
N ARG A 248 11.77 19.77 -15.99
CA ARG A 248 12.20 21.04 -16.59
C ARG A 248 11.62 22.28 -15.91
N ARG A 249 10.69 22.08 -14.97
CA ARG A 249 10.03 23.18 -14.29
C ARG A 249 10.83 23.59 -13.05
N SER A 250 10.94 24.91 -12.82
CA SER A 250 11.65 25.45 -11.65
C SER A 250 10.93 25.12 -10.32
N GLU A 251 9.60 25.15 -10.33
CA GLU A 251 8.76 24.88 -9.17
C GLU A 251 7.68 23.85 -9.54
N PRO A 252 8.06 22.55 -9.69
CA PRO A 252 7.10 21.51 -9.97
C PRO A 252 6.28 21.17 -8.71
N PHE A 253 5.00 20.78 -8.87
CA PHE A 253 4.21 20.29 -7.74
C PHE A 253 4.80 19.01 -7.13
N LEU A 254 5.55 18.25 -7.92
CA LEU A 254 6.24 17.03 -7.56
C LEU A 254 7.64 17.04 -8.17
N ASP A 255 8.66 17.18 -7.35
CA ASP A 255 10.04 17.24 -7.88
C ASP A 255 10.57 15.82 -8.17
N VAL A 256 10.57 15.46 -9.43
CA VAL A 256 11.10 14.18 -9.91
C VAL A 256 12.63 14.12 -9.91
N ASN A 257 13.35 15.24 -9.69
CA ASN A 257 14.80 15.24 -9.63
C ASN A 257 15.34 14.45 -8.43
N VAL A 258 14.53 14.20 -7.41
CA VAL A 258 14.88 13.32 -6.28
C VAL A 258 15.28 11.92 -6.78
N PHE A 259 14.79 11.46 -7.93
CA PHE A 259 15.24 10.20 -8.56
C PHE A 259 16.71 10.21 -9.01
N ARG A 260 17.38 11.37 -9.03
CA ARG A 260 18.83 11.46 -9.26
C ARG A 260 19.61 10.90 -8.07
N VAL A 261 19.04 10.89 -6.88
CA VAL A 261 19.62 10.22 -5.72
C VAL A 261 19.57 8.71 -5.97
N ARG A 262 20.75 8.12 -6.13
CA ARG A 262 20.90 6.72 -6.56
C ARG A 262 20.19 5.72 -5.63
N THR A 263 20.37 5.87 -4.34
CA THR A 263 19.75 5.01 -3.32
C THR A 263 18.23 5.13 -3.33
N PHE A 264 17.67 6.34 -3.49
CA PHE A 264 16.24 6.59 -3.65
C PHE A 264 15.68 5.82 -4.86
N ALA A 265 16.28 6.02 -6.03
CA ALA A 265 15.82 5.37 -7.26
C ALA A 265 15.92 3.84 -7.21
N GLN A 266 17.03 3.31 -6.70
CA GLN A 266 17.25 1.87 -6.59
C GLN A 266 16.30 1.22 -5.59
N SER A 267 16.08 1.86 -4.43
CA SER A 267 15.14 1.35 -3.42
C SER A 267 13.71 1.33 -3.95
N LEU A 268 13.27 2.37 -4.68
CA LEU A 268 11.94 2.37 -5.31
C LEU A 268 11.80 1.32 -6.41
N ARG A 269 12.84 1.10 -7.24
CA ARG A 269 12.84 0.01 -8.24
C ARG A 269 12.73 -1.37 -7.60
N ALA A 270 13.30 -1.57 -6.41
CA ALA A 270 13.20 -2.83 -5.69
C ALA A 270 11.84 -3.00 -4.99
N ILE A 271 11.27 -1.90 -4.45
CA ILE A 271 10.04 -1.97 -3.67
C ILE A 271 8.81 -2.20 -4.53
N ILE A 272 8.79 -1.74 -5.79
CA ILE A 272 7.66 -1.93 -6.70
C ILE A 272 7.34 -3.42 -6.88
N PRO A 273 8.23 -4.26 -7.48
CA PRO A 273 7.96 -5.66 -7.66
C PRO A 273 7.81 -6.41 -6.33
N PHE A 274 8.54 -5.99 -5.30
CA PHE A 274 8.39 -6.55 -3.95
C PHE A 274 6.96 -6.36 -3.42
N THR A 275 6.42 -5.14 -3.48
CA THR A 275 5.06 -4.82 -3.00
C THR A 275 4.01 -5.55 -3.81
N MET A 276 4.18 -5.64 -5.13
CA MET A 276 3.27 -6.38 -6.01
C MET A 276 3.19 -7.86 -5.64
N VAL A 277 4.34 -8.50 -5.42
CA VAL A 277 4.40 -9.93 -5.04
C VAL A 277 3.79 -10.17 -3.67
N VAL A 278 4.23 -9.43 -2.64
CA VAL A 278 3.76 -9.67 -1.27
C VAL A 278 2.29 -9.31 -1.08
N GLY A 279 1.80 -8.34 -1.85
CA GLY A 279 0.40 -7.93 -1.81
C GLY A 279 -0.54 -8.83 -2.60
N ALA A 280 -0.04 -9.64 -3.54
CA ALA A 280 -0.82 -10.65 -4.25
C ALA A 280 -1.14 -11.88 -3.38
N VAL A 281 -0.29 -12.21 -2.40
CA VAL A 281 -0.40 -13.41 -1.56
C VAL A 281 -1.73 -13.49 -0.78
N PRO A 282 -2.20 -12.44 -0.08
CA PRO A 282 -3.46 -12.48 0.68
C PRO A 282 -4.70 -12.72 -0.17
N LEU A 283 -4.62 -12.46 -1.47
CA LEU A 283 -5.69 -12.77 -2.43
C LEU A 283 -5.54 -14.18 -3.02
N LEU A 284 -4.34 -14.51 -3.50
CA LEU A 284 -4.12 -15.73 -4.28
C LEU A 284 -4.16 -16.99 -3.43
N LEU A 285 -3.64 -16.94 -2.16
CA LEU A 285 -3.67 -18.10 -1.27
C LEU A 285 -5.10 -18.55 -0.91
N PRO A 286 -6.00 -17.69 -0.43
CA PRO A 286 -7.37 -18.10 -0.15
C PRO A 286 -8.11 -18.62 -1.38
N LEU A 287 -7.91 -18.00 -2.54
CA LEU A 287 -8.51 -18.46 -3.80
C LEU A 287 -8.06 -19.88 -4.11
N MET A 288 -6.76 -20.16 -4.08
CA MET A 288 -6.22 -21.50 -4.28
C MET A 288 -6.82 -22.51 -3.32
N PHE A 289 -6.87 -22.20 -2.03
CA PHE A 289 -7.38 -23.14 -1.02
C PHE A 289 -8.87 -23.40 -1.17
N GLN A 290 -9.66 -22.38 -1.52
CA GLN A 290 -11.11 -22.53 -1.66
C GLN A 290 -11.48 -23.20 -3.00
N GLU A 291 -10.83 -22.83 -4.10
CA GLU A 291 -11.18 -23.35 -5.43
C GLU A 291 -10.60 -24.74 -5.71
N LEU A 292 -9.33 -24.99 -5.28
CA LEU A 292 -8.69 -26.28 -5.56
C LEU A 292 -8.87 -27.32 -4.44
N PHE A 293 -8.81 -26.88 -3.18
CA PHE A 293 -8.82 -27.81 -2.04
C PHE A 293 -10.17 -27.85 -1.33
N ALA A 294 -11.16 -27.10 -1.84
CA ALA A 294 -12.50 -27.00 -1.28
C ALA A 294 -12.48 -26.65 0.24
N TRP A 295 -11.48 -25.90 0.69
CA TRP A 295 -11.42 -25.46 2.08
C TRP A 295 -12.46 -24.39 2.37
N SER A 296 -12.99 -24.41 3.60
CA SER A 296 -13.89 -23.36 4.04
C SER A 296 -13.17 -22.00 4.05
N PRO A 297 -13.91 -20.89 3.85
CA PRO A 297 -13.34 -19.53 3.93
C PRO A 297 -12.61 -19.27 5.27
N ILE A 298 -13.11 -19.83 6.37
CA ILE A 298 -12.49 -19.71 7.68
C ILE A 298 -11.12 -20.39 7.70
N LYS A 299 -11.03 -21.66 7.23
CA LYS A 299 -9.77 -22.41 7.18
C LYS A 299 -8.74 -21.71 6.29
N SER A 300 -9.16 -21.21 5.14
CA SER A 300 -8.31 -20.44 4.22
C SER A 300 -7.83 -19.13 4.84
N GLY A 301 -8.72 -18.42 5.53
CA GLY A 301 -8.42 -17.16 6.23
C GLY A 301 -7.41 -17.33 7.35
N ILE A 302 -7.45 -18.43 8.10
CA ILE A 302 -6.47 -18.72 9.15
C ILE A 302 -5.04 -18.74 8.59
N ILE A 303 -4.82 -19.31 7.41
CA ILE A 303 -3.48 -19.31 6.80
C ILE A 303 -2.99 -17.89 6.51
N VAL A 304 -3.86 -17.02 6.02
CA VAL A 304 -3.51 -15.61 5.80
C VAL A 304 -3.16 -14.91 7.11
N VAL A 305 -3.83 -15.25 8.21
CA VAL A 305 -3.50 -14.70 9.53
C VAL A 305 -2.06 -15.06 9.93
N PHE A 306 -1.54 -16.24 9.59
CA PHE A 306 -0.13 -16.59 9.85
C PHE A 306 0.85 -15.69 9.09
N VAL A 307 0.52 -15.23 7.88
CA VAL A 307 1.33 -14.21 7.16
C VAL A 307 1.41 -12.92 7.99
N PHE A 308 0.27 -12.47 8.55
CA PHE A 308 0.25 -11.24 9.35
C PHE A 308 0.93 -11.41 10.71
N ILE A 309 0.77 -12.58 11.36
CA ILE A 309 1.50 -12.88 12.61
C ILE A 309 3.01 -12.85 12.36
N GLY A 310 3.49 -13.45 11.27
CA GLY A 310 4.90 -13.42 10.89
C GLY A 310 5.39 -12.00 10.64
N ASN A 311 4.59 -11.19 9.93
CA ASN A 311 4.92 -9.77 9.68
C ASN A 311 5.10 -8.98 10.98
N VAL A 312 4.21 -9.21 11.95
CA VAL A 312 4.25 -8.56 13.25
C VAL A 312 5.43 -9.07 14.08
N ALA A 313 5.63 -10.37 14.15
CA ALA A 313 6.68 -11.01 14.93
C ALA A 313 8.11 -10.58 14.49
N ALA A 314 8.28 -10.24 13.22
CA ALA A 314 9.57 -9.78 12.69
C ALA A 314 9.97 -8.37 13.12
N LYS A 315 9.01 -7.51 13.53
CA LYS A 315 9.28 -6.09 13.82
C LYS A 315 10.40 -5.83 14.84
N PRO A 316 10.43 -6.52 16.01
CA PRO A 316 11.51 -6.31 16.99
C PRO A 316 12.89 -6.68 16.45
N ALA A 317 12.96 -7.69 15.57
CA ALA A 317 14.22 -8.19 15.01
C ALA A 317 14.73 -7.37 13.80
N THR A 318 13.86 -6.62 13.12
CA THR A 318 14.19 -5.96 11.87
C THR A 318 15.32 -4.94 12.03
N THR A 319 15.21 -4.02 12.99
CA THR A 319 16.24 -2.98 13.23
C THR A 319 17.58 -3.56 13.69
N PRO A 320 17.64 -4.49 14.67
CA PRO A 320 18.88 -5.17 15.02
C PRO A 320 19.56 -5.89 13.85
N LEU A 321 18.77 -6.56 12.99
CA LEU A 321 19.28 -7.23 11.79
C LEU A 321 19.91 -6.24 10.80
N LEU A 322 19.22 -5.14 10.49
CA LEU A 322 19.72 -4.10 9.59
C LEU A 322 20.99 -3.44 10.13
N ASN A 323 21.06 -3.16 11.42
CA ASN A 323 22.24 -2.56 12.06
C ASN A 323 23.42 -3.53 12.07
N ARG A 324 23.19 -4.83 12.36
CA ARG A 324 24.27 -5.82 12.50
C ARG A 324 24.85 -6.27 11.14
N TYR A 325 24.01 -6.55 10.16
CA TYR A 325 24.41 -7.16 8.89
C TYR A 325 24.46 -6.19 7.72
N GLY A 326 23.94 -4.96 7.89
CA GLY A 326 23.84 -3.93 6.85
C GLY A 326 22.64 -4.14 5.93
N TYR A 327 22.21 -3.04 5.31
CA TYR A 327 20.99 -3.01 4.50
C TYR A 327 21.05 -3.96 3.29
N ARG A 328 22.14 -3.91 2.52
CA ARG A 328 22.28 -4.74 1.30
C ARG A 328 22.14 -6.23 1.57
N ARG A 329 22.85 -6.77 2.58
CA ARG A 329 22.80 -8.21 2.90
C ARG A 329 21.43 -8.65 3.40
N VAL A 330 20.83 -7.84 4.28
CA VAL A 330 19.50 -8.13 4.84
C VAL A 330 18.43 -8.07 3.76
N LEU A 331 18.49 -7.07 2.86
CA LEU A 331 17.54 -6.94 1.77
C LEU A 331 17.66 -8.05 0.74
N LEU A 332 18.90 -8.46 0.39
CA LEU A 332 19.13 -9.63 -0.44
C LEU A 332 18.53 -10.89 0.17
N GLY A 333 18.78 -11.14 1.45
CA GLY A 333 18.19 -12.28 2.16
C GLY A 333 16.66 -12.23 2.18
N ALA A 334 16.08 -11.07 2.50
CA ALA A 334 14.62 -10.91 2.60
C ALA A 334 13.93 -11.03 1.24
N THR A 335 14.44 -10.38 0.19
CA THR A 335 13.84 -10.46 -1.17
C THR A 335 13.99 -11.87 -1.76
N SER A 336 15.13 -12.52 -1.58
CA SER A 336 15.34 -13.92 -1.99
C SER A 336 14.41 -14.87 -1.25
N ALA A 337 14.25 -14.70 0.05
CA ALA A 337 13.37 -15.54 0.84
C ALA A 337 11.88 -15.33 0.47
N VAL A 338 11.42 -14.09 0.16
CA VAL A 338 10.09 -13.86 -0.40
C VAL A 338 9.93 -14.61 -1.71
N THR A 339 10.89 -14.51 -2.62
CA THR A 339 10.87 -15.20 -3.91
C THR A 339 10.80 -16.73 -3.73
N LEU A 340 11.59 -17.28 -2.82
CA LEU A 340 11.59 -18.71 -2.50
C LEU A 340 10.25 -19.16 -1.93
N THR A 341 9.62 -18.35 -1.03
CA THR A 341 8.31 -18.71 -0.51
C THR A 341 7.23 -18.77 -1.58
N MET A 342 7.33 -17.97 -2.66
CA MET A 342 6.45 -18.10 -3.83
C MET A 342 6.67 -19.44 -4.53
N GLY A 343 7.93 -19.86 -4.72
CA GLY A 343 8.25 -21.18 -5.25
C GLY A 343 7.69 -22.32 -4.40
N VAL A 344 7.78 -22.20 -3.07
CA VAL A 344 7.20 -23.19 -2.15
C VAL A 344 5.69 -23.22 -2.23
N PHE A 345 5.00 -22.08 -2.32
CA PHE A 345 3.54 -22.04 -2.53
C PHE A 345 3.12 -22.70 -3.85
N ALA A 346 3.93 -22.65 -4.89
CA ALA A 346 3.68 -23.35 -6.14
C ALA A 346 3.68 -24.89 -5.98
N LEU A 347 4.34 -25.42 -4.96
CA LEU A 347 4.44 -26.85 -4.68
C LEU A 347 3.36 -27.36 -3.71
N VAL A 348 2.59 -26.46 -3.08
CA VAL A 348 1.53 -26.83 -2.14
C VAL A 348 0.41 -27.54 -2.89
N ASP A 349 -0.03 -28.67 -2.33
CA ASP A 349 -1.16 -29.48 -2.81
C ASP A 349 -2.14 -29.85 -1.68
N ALA A 350 -3.19 -30.58 -2.02
CA ALA A 350 -4.23 -30.97 -1.06
C ALA A 350 -3.72 -31.90 0.05
N SER A 351 -2.62 -32.62 -0.17
CA SER A 351 -1.99 -33.54 0.79
C SER A 351 -1.01 -32.83 1.74
N THR A 352 -0.65 -31.56 1.44
CA THR A 352 0.31 -30.81 2.24
C THR A 352 -0.24 -30.55 3.65
N PRO A 353 0.48 -30.93 4.72
CA PRO A 353 0.04 -30.72 6.08
C PRO A 353 -0.24 -29.23 6.36
N LEU A 354 -1.38 -28.94 7.00
CA LEU A 354 -1.78 -27.57 7.33
C LEU A 354 -0.69 -26.82 8.10
N ALA A 355 0.02 -27.48 9.00
CA ALA A 355 1.12 -26.89 9.75
C ALA A 355 2.28 -26.46 8.85
N ALA A 356 2.60 -27.22 7.80
CA ALA A 356 3.63 -26.84 6.84
C ALA A 356 3.23 -25.58 6.05
N VAL A 357 1.97 -25.52 5.58
CA VAL A 357 1.45 -24.34 4.86
C VAL A 357 1.44 -23.12 5.78
N ALA A 358 1.01 -23.27 7.04
CA ALA A 358 1.02 -22.22 8.04
C ALA A 358 2.44 -21.71 8.35
N LEU A 359 3.42 -22.62 8.44
CA LEU A 359 4.82 -22.27 8.64
C LEU A 359 5.38 -21.46 7.47
N VAL A 360 5.12 -21.88 6.22
CA VAL A 360 5.55 -21.13 5.03
C VAL A 360 4.88 -19.75 5.00
N ALA A 361 3.59 -19.66 5.32
CA ALA A 361 2.87 -18.40 5.41
C ALA A 361 3.47 -17.47 6.49
N PHE A 362 3.81 -18.01 7.66
CA PHE A 362 4.48 -17.28 8.73
C PHE A 362 5.86 -16.78 8.29
N ILE A 363 6.69 -17.62 7.68
CA ILE A 363 8.01 -17.25 7.16
C ILE A 363 7.85 -16.15 6.10
N ASN A 364 6.90 -16.29 5.17
CA ASN A 364 6.60 -15.25 4.18
C ASN A 364 6.29 -13.91 4.86
N GLY A 365 5.50 -13.92 5.92
CA GLY A 365 5.19 -12.73 6.72
C GLY A 365 6.43 -12.10 7.36
N VAL A 366 7.32 -12.91 7.95
CA VAL A 366 8.57 -12.46 8.57
C VAL A 366 9.46 -11.76 7.54
N VAL A 367 9.76 -12.44 6.43
CA VAL A 367 10.69 -11.91 5.42
C VAL A 367 10.10 -10.71 4.68
N ARG A 368 8.78 -10.69 4.46
CA ARG A 368 8.02 -9.53 3.96
C ARG A 368 8.23 -8.29 4.84
N SER A 369 8.09 -8.45 6.16
CA SER A 369 8.25 -7.35 7.12
C SER A 369 9.65 -6.75 7.09
N ILE A 370 10.67 -7.60 7.08
CA ILE A 370 12.07 -7.21 7.06
C ILE A 370 12.39 -6.48 5.75
N GLY A 371 12.04 -7.09 4.60
CA GLY A 371 12.29 -6.52 3.28
C GLY A 371 11.60 -5.18 3.07
N TYR A 372 10.31 -5.09 3.39
CA TYR A 372 9.54 -3.85 3.25
C TYR A 372 10.08 -2.72 4.12
N THR A 373 10.36 -3.00 5.41
CA THR A 373 10.89 -1.99 6.32
C THR A 373 12.28 -1.52 5.90
N GLY A 374 13.16 -2.45 5.51
CA GLY A 374 14.50 -2.11 5.06
C GLY A 374 14.50 -1.27 3.78
N LEU A 375 13.70 -1.65 2.77
CA LEU A 375 13.56 -0.89 1.53
C LEU A 375 13.00 0.51 1.79
N MET A 376 11.94 0.62 2.61
CA MET A 376 11.33 1.91 2.94
C MET A 376 12.26 2.82 3.74
N THR A 377 13.10 2.28 4.60
CA THR A 377 14.09 3.09 5.34
C THR A 377 15.20 3.56 4.40
N LEU A 378 15.65 2.70 3.50
CA LEU A 378 16.74 3.01 2.56
C LEU A 378 16.34 4.08 1.52
N VAL A 379 15.05 4.16 1.16
CA VAL A 379 14.52 5.21 0.26
C VAL A 379 14.96 6.61 0.71
N TYR A 380 15.04 6.84 2.02
CA TYR A 380 15.31 8.18 2.58
C TYR A 380 16.75 8.38 3.05
N SER A 381 17.64 7.38 2.93
CA SER A 381 18.98 7.41 3.53
C SER A 381 19.82 8.59 3.08
N ASP A 382 19.79 8.91 1.79
CA ASP A 382 20.68 9.88 1.16
C ASP A 382 19.91 11.08 0.57
N VAL A 383 18.61 11.19 0.89
CA VAL A 383 17.79 12.33 0.47
C VAL A 383 18.13 13.54 1.35
N ALA A 384 18.47 14.66 0.73
CA ALA A 384 18.75 15.90 1.43
C ALA A 384 17.52 16.39 2.21
N GLU A 385 17.73 17.07 3.34
CA GLU A 385 16.64 17.55 4.19
C GLU A 385 15.69 18.50 3.44
N ALA A 386 16.23 19.33 2.54
CA ALA A 386 15.45 20.22 1.67
C ALA A 386 14.51 19.48 0.72
N ASP A 387 14.91 18.28 0.24
CA ASP A 387 14.16 17.49 -0.74
C ASP A 387 13.28 16.41 -0.07
N MET A 388 13.35 16.29 1.27
CA MET A 388 12.68 15.22 2.00
C MET A 388 11.15 15.24 1.80
N ALA A 389 10.53 16.41 1.71
CA ALA A 389 9.09 16.53 1.48
C ALA A 389 8.69 15.98 0.10
N HIS A 390 9.45 16.32 -0.95
CA HIS A 390 9.24 15.81 -2.31
C HIS A 390 9.54 14.31 -2.38
N GLY A 391 10.64 13.86 -1.78
CA GLY A 391 11.01 12.45 -1.69
C GLY A 391 9.93 11.60 -0.99
N THR A 392 9.40 12.07 0.12
CA THR A 392 8.33 11.38 0.86
C THR A 392 7.06 11.24 0.02
N THR A 393 6.69 12.30 -0.70
CA THR A 393 5.50 12.29 -1.57
C THR A 393 5.66 11.35 -2.76
N LEU A 394 6.82 11.41 -3.44
CA LEU A 394 7.15 10.50 -4.53
C LEU A 394 7.12 9.04 -4.07
N ALA A 395 7.79 8.74 -2.97
CA ALA A 395 7.83 7.40 -2.43
C ALA A 395 6.42 6.90 -2.05
N ALA A 396 5.60 7.73 -1.41
CA ALA A 396 4.22 7.39 -1.06
C ALA A 396 3.36 7.16 -2.32
N THR A 397 3.51 7.99 -3.35
CA THR A 397 2.79 7.83 -4.62
C THR A 397 3.17 6.52 -5.31
N VAL A 398 4.47 6.25 -5.46
CA VAL A 398 4.96 5.00 -6.08
C VAL A 398 4.51 3.78 -5.29
N GLN A 399 4.60 3.84 -3.96
CA GLN A 399 4.13 2.77 -3.09
C GLN A 399 2.64 2.50 -3.23
N GLN A 400 1.81 3.56 -3.30
CA GLN A 400 0.37 3.43 -3.44
C GLN A 400 0.00 2.80 -4.79
N VAL A 401 0.67 3.21 -5.87
CA VAL A 401 0.52 2.58 -7.19
C VAL A 401 0.91 1.11 -7.13
N ALA A 402 2.06 0.77 -6.56
CA ALA A 402 2.50 -0.62 -6.41
C ALA A 402 1.50 -1.45 -5.58
N THR A 403 0.91 -0.88 -4.53
CA THR A 403 -0.15 -1.52 -3.72
C THR A 403 -1.43 -1.72 -4.53
N GLY A 404 -1.82 -0.73 -5.35
CA GLY A 404 -2.96 -0.84 -6.26
C GLY A 404 -2.78 -1.97 -7.30
N PHE A 405 -1.55 -2.18 -7.77
CA PHE A 405 -1.22 -3.28 -8.67
C PHE A 405 -1.17 -4.65 -7.98
N ALA A 406 -0.96 -4.72 -6.68
CA ALA A 406 -0.69 -5.97 -5.99
C ALA A 406 -1.78 -7.03 -6.17
N ALA A 407 -3.05 -6.66 -5.97
CA ALA A 407 -4.17 -7.58 -6.18
C ALA A 407 -4.29 -7.99 -7.66
N SER A 408 -4.19 -7.02 -8.59
CA SER A 408 -4.23 -7.28 -10.02
C SER A 408 -3.09 -8.19 -10.47
N THR A 409 -1.90 -8.07 -9.88
CA THR A 409 -0.75 -8.95 -10.17
C THR A 409 -1.07 -10.40 -9.88
N GLY A 410 -1.76 -10.72 -8.77
CA GLY A 410 -2.20 -12.08 -8.47
C GLY A 410 -3.18 -12.62 -9.51
N VAL A 411 -4.17 -11.81 -9.91
CA VAL A 411 -5.16 -12.18 -10.93
C VAL A 411 -4.52 -12.33 -12.31
N ILE A 412 -3.61 -11.44 -12.69
CA ILE A 412 -2.85 -11.52 -13.95
C ILE A 412 -2.00 -12.79 -13.98
N ALA A 413 -1.29 -13.09 -12.89
CA ALA A 413 -0.49 -14.29 -12.78
C ALA A 413 -1.35 -15.57 -12.94
N LEU A 414 -2.54 -15.58 -12.32
CA LEU A 414 -3.48 -16.68 -12.47
C LEU A 414 -4.03 -16.78 -13.91
N ARG A 415 -4.33 -15.65 -14.54
CA ARG A 415 -4.75 -15.60 -15.95
C ARG A 415 -3.67 -16.15 -16.88
N VAL A 416 -2.40 -15.76 -16.66
CA VAL A 416 -1.27 -16.34 -17.41
C VAL A 416 -1.20 -17.85 -17.21
N GLY A 417 -1.36 -18.32 -15.96
CA GLY A 417 -1.44 -19.73 -15.68
C GLY A 417 -2.56 -20.46 -16.40
N ALA A 418 -3.76 -19.89 -16.41
CA ALA A 418 -4.93 -20.45 -17.10
C ALA A 418 -4.74 -20.49 -18.63
N THR A 419 -4.14 -19.46 -19.23
CA THR A 419 -3.85 -19.44 -20.68
C THR A 419 -2.81 -20.51 -21.07
N ILE A 420 -1.77 -20.71 -20.27
CA ILE A 420 -0.74 -21.72 -20.54
C ILE A 420 -1.29 -23.14 -20.37
N THR A 421 -2.19 -23.36 -19.42
CA THR A 421 -2.80 -24.67 -19.19
C THR A 421 -4.02 -24.95 -20.08
N HIS A 422 -4.37 -24.03 -21.00
CA HIS A 422 -5.50 -24.15 -21.94
C HIS A 422 -6.85 -24.44 -21.29
N THR A 423 -7.09 -23.93 -20.07
CA THR A 423 -8.32 -24.17 -19.31
C THR A 423 -9.15 -22.89 -19.16
N SER A 424 -10.41 -22.98 -19.56
CA SER A 424 -11.33 -21.82 -19.62
C SER A 424 -12.40 -21.75 -18.52
N ALA A 425 -12.66 -22.83 -17.79
CA ALA A 425 -13.85 -22.91 -16.92
C ALA A 425 -13.56 -22.92 -15.42
N SER A 426 -12.47 -23.49 -14.97
CA SER A 426 -11.98 -23.44 -13.56
C SER A 426 -10.48 -23.56 -13.58
N PRO A 427 -9.73 -22.67 -12.93
CA PRO A 427 -8.27 -22.73 -12.99
C PRO A 427 -7.80 -24.06 -12.37
N PRO A 428 -7.14 -24.96 -13.13
CA PRO A 428 -6.62 -26.21 -12.59
C PRO A 428 -5.42 -25.92 -11.66
N GLN A 429 -5.02 -26.91 -10.88
CA GLN A 429 -3.84 -26.80 -10.01
C GLN A 429 -2.61 -26.26 -10.77
N GLY A 430 -2.44 -26.63 -12.05
CA GLY A 430 -1.38 -26.12 -12.92
C GLY A 430 -1.41 -24.59 -13.08
N ALA A 431 -2.59 -23.98 -13.18
CA ALA A 431 -2.72 -22.52 -13.31
C ALA A 431 -2.24 -21.79 -12.05
N TYR A 432 -2.57 -22.29 -10.86
CA TYR A 432 -2.07 -21.72 -9.59
C TYR A 432 -0.56 -21.93 -9.42
N ARG A 433 -0.02 -23.10 -9.81
CA ARG A 433 1.43 -23.32 -9.81
C ARG A 433 2.15 -22.31 -10.70
N ILE A 434 1.68 -22.11 -11.93
CA ILE A 434 2.25 -21.12 -12.84
C ILE A 434 2.11 -19.71 -12.27
N ALA A 435 0.97 -19.37 -11.66
CA ALA A 435 0.77 -18.07 -11.03
C ALA A 435 1.83 -17.78 -9.96
N PHE A 436 2.10 -18.72 -9.07
CA PHE A 436 3.15 -18.56 -8.05
C PHE A 436 4.56 -18.54 -8.64
N ILE A 437 4.82 -19.26 -9.74
CA ILE A 437 6.11 -19.19 -10.48
C ILE A 437 6.27 -17.79 -11.11
N VAL A 438 5.21 -17.23 -11.70
CA VAL A 438 5.21 -15.86 -12.24
C VAL A 438 5.49 -14.85 -11.12
N LEU A 439 4.87 -15.01 -9.94
CA LEU A 439 5.16 -14.17 -8.79
C LEU A 439 6.61 -14.34 -8.30
N ALA A 440 7.16 -15.55 -8.33
CA ALA A 440 8.58 -15.78 -8.01
C ALA A 440 9.50 -15.09 -9.02
N ALA A 441 9.21 -15.17 -10.32
CA ALA A 441 9.95 -14.47 -11.36
C ALA A 441 9.90 -12.94 -11.18
N LEU A 442 8.73 -12.39 -10.85
CA LEU A 442 8.58 -10.98 -10.51
C LEU A 442 9.36 -10.62 -9.22
N GLY A 443 9.35 -11.49 -8.21
CA GLY A 443 10.13 -11.34 -6.98
C GLY A 443 11.64 -11.32 -7.24
N ALA A 444 12.10 -12.11 -8.21
CA ALA A 444 13.51 -12.12 -8.62
C ALA A 444 13.99 -10.75 -9.13
N LEU A 445 13.12 -9.92 -9.71
CA LEU A 445 13.46 -8.54 -10.06
C LEU A 445 13.82 -7.71 -8.82
N SER A 446 13.15 -7.96 -7.67
CA SER A 446 13.52 -7.29 -6.41
C SER A 446 14.90 -7.75 -5.93
N VAL A 447 15.22 -9.02 -6.10
CA VAL A 447 16.55 -9.56 -5.76
C VAL A 447 17.62 -8.91 -6.64
N VAL A 448 17.41 -8.83 -7.96
CA VAL A 448 18.35 -8.17 -8.90
C VAL A 448 18.56 -6.70 -8.51
N ASN A 449 17.49 -5.98 -8.19
CA ASN A 449 17.61 -4.59 -7.73
C ASN A 449 18.34 -4.48 -6.39
N ALA A 450 18.14 -5.42 -5.48
CA ALA A 450 18.88 -5.47 -4.21
C ALA A 450 20.38 -5.82 -4.39
N LEU A 451 20.72 -6.65 -5.39
CA LEU A 451 22.11 -6.91 -5.79
C LEU A 451 22.80 -5.65 -6.32
N ALA A 452 22.06 -4.80 -7.04
CA ALA A 452 22.59 -3.55 -7.61
C ALA A 452 22.79 -2.44 -6.55
N LEU A 453 22.31 -2.61 -5.30
CA LEU A 453 22.57 -1.67 -4.21
C LEU A 453 24.06 -1.59 -3.90
N ASP A 454 24.53 -0.36 -3.60
CA ASP A 454 25.88 -0.15 -3.15
C ASP A 454 26.12 -0.91 -1.82
N PRO A 455 27.28 -1.54 -1.60
CA PRO A 455 27.62 -2.17 -0.33
C PRO A 455 27.50 -1.25 0.89
N SER A 456 27.77 0.04 0.71
CA SER A 456 27.69 1.09 1.73
C SER A 456 26.29 1.71 1.87
N ALA A 457 25.32 1.30 1.03
CA ALA A 457 23.97 1.87 1.07
C ALA A 457 23.33 1.71 2.46
N GLY A 458 22.95 2.84 3.06
CA GLY A 458 22.33 2.90 4.39
C GLY A 458 23.31 2.82 5.57
N ASP A 459 24.62 2.86 5.36
CA ASP A 459 25.59 2.87 6.47
C ASP A 459 25.41 4.09 7.37
N ALA A 460 25.01 5.23 6.82
CA ALA A 460 24.69 6.44 7.59
C ALA A 460 23.47 6.25 8.53
N LEU A 461 22.62 5.25 8.28
CA LEU A 461 21.46 4.93 9.12
C LEU A 461 21.79 3.92 10.23
N ARG A 462 22.95 3.27 10.16
CA ARG A 462 23.39 2.30 11.17
C ARG A 462 23.87 3.07 12.38
N THR A 463 23.23 2.89 13.52
CA THR A 463 23.75 3.35 14.82
C THR A 463 25.02 2.56 15.12
N THR A 464 26.17 3.13 14.76
CA THR A 464 27.47 2.60 15.17
C THR A 464 27.56 2.67 16.69
N GLY A 465 27.75 1.53 17.33
CA GLY A 465 27.98 1.42 18.78
C GLY A 465 29.32 2.02 19.24
N SER A 466 29.91 2.95 18.48
CA SER A 466 31.25 3.52 18.75
C SER A 466 31.22 4.81 19.55
N SER A 467 30.07 5.37 19.91
CA SER A 467 30.03 6.60 20.75
C SER A 467 29.96 6.36 22.27
N ARG A 468 30.26 5.14 22.74
CA ARG A 468 30.30 4.84 24.18
C ARG A 468 31.70 4.72 24.75
N HIS A 469 32.78 4.94 23.97
CA HIS A 469 34.15 4.76 24.46
C HIS A 469 35.01 6.06 24.48
N ASP A 470 34.54 7.17 23.87
CA ASP A 470 35.32 8.41 23.83
C ASP A 470 34.82 9.49 24.82
N ALA A 471 34.09 9.10 25.87
CA ALA A 471 33.64 10.00 26.94
C ALA A 471 34.24 9.62 28.31
N SER A 472 35.39 8.92 28.32
CA SER A 472 36.12 8.60 29.54
C SER A 472 37.63 8.61 29.27
N ASP A 473 38.16 9.77 28.84
CA ASP A 473 39.56 10.16 29.04
C ASP A 473 39.64 11.66 29.35
#